data_6863e65b3e91c18e55a2ddf49e27c43d
#
_entry.id   6863e65b3e91c18e55a2ddf49e27c43d
#
_cell.length_a   1.000
_cell.length_b   1.000
_cell.length_c   1.000
_cell.angle_alpha   90.00
_cell.angle_beta   90.00
_cell.angle_gamma   90.00
#
_symmetry.space_group_name_H-M   'P 1'
#
loop_
_entity.id
_entity.type
_entity.pdbx_description
1 polymer ?
#
loop_
_entity_poly.entity_id
_entity_poly.type
_entity_poly.pdbx_seq_one_letter_code
_entity_poly.pdbx_strand_id
1 'polypeptide(L)'
;MRTPLYEKHVALGARMVEFSGWEMPVQYPTGIVEEHLRTRKGAGLFDISHMGRFLVSGRGSLPFLQHALTNNAAALEPGKAQYTMIPNKGGGAIDDAYLYCLGAQEYLLVVNAANRDKDWEHLQSIRSGFSGLELEDRTTDLAMISLQGPESRHIMISCFGEEALPEPGRNNLTAISSRGSGLTIARTGYAGEPLGFELFVPEESVDRLWDEFLAAGAAPIGLGARDTLRLEAGLPLYGHELGVDPENEEIPIFACPLARFAVSFSPLKEQFLGRQPLQDQFAVYRRIVKRDYSNLQSLPRIVRPFEVQDKGIARQGAGIFVEDRQAGWVTSGTMAPYWIFEGEGLCSTLTDQGDRRAIGMALLDGTVEAETEIEIDVRGKRLKALTVPYLLRVEAPPFARPVLWGQGEEVTETKAPALSYPDKVRQLLRRCIDNTQWRQQRCINLIPSEMTHSLLSRLLSIMDPSFRYGEYRKIKAFKDAEVFYYQGMMLTNWMP
;
A
#
# COMPACT_ATOMS: atom_id res chain seq x y z
N MET A 1 18.11 -16.52 14.38
CA MET A 1 16.80 -17.18 14.73
C MET A 1 16.24 -17.85 13.49
N ARG A 2 15.25 -18.74 13.65
CA ARG A 2 14.54 -19.41 12.56
C ARG A 2 13.05 -19.22 12.74
N THR A 3 12.33 -19.05 11.62
CA THR A 3 10.86 -19.05 11.64
C THR A 3 10.33 -20.49 11.77
N PRO A 4 9.09 -20.68 12.18
CA PRO A 4 8.47 -22.02 12.17
C PRO A 4 8.52 -22.72 10.82
N LEU A 5 8.54 -21.94 9.71
CA LEU A 5 8.55 -22.46 8.34
C LEU A 5 9.95 -22.73 7.76
N TYR A 6 11.02 -22.58 8.58
CA TYR A 6 12.40 -22.72 8.10
C TYR A 6 12.65 -24.03 7.33
N GLU A 7 12.25 -25.17 7.90
CA GLU A 7 12.46 -26.50 7.28
C GLU A 7 11.65 -26.64 5.98
N LYS A 8 10.47 -26.00 5.89
CA LYS A 8 9.67 -25.96 4.64
C LYS A 8 10.41 -25.18 3.54
N HIS A 9 11.02 -24.04 3.90
CA HIS A 9 11.79 -23.27 2.92
C HIS A 9 12.98 -24.06 2.39
N VAL A 10 13.72 -24.74 3.29
CA VAL A 10 14.82 -25.61 2.90
C VAL A 10 14.35 -26.77 2.01
N ALA A 11 13.25 -27.44 2.37
CA ALA A 11 12.67 -28.53 1.59
C ALA A 11 12.20 -28.10 0.20
N LEU A 12 11.72 -26.86 0.07
CA LEU A 12 11.35 -26.24 -1.22
C LEU A 12 12.57 -25.73 -2.02
N GLY A 13 13.79 -25.94 -1.53
CA GLY A 13 15.01 -25.55 -2.20
C GLY A 13 15.30 -24.05 -2.15
N ALA A 14 14.75 -23.34 -1.18
CA ALA A 14 15.01 -21.91 -1.04
C ALA A 14 16.47 -21.60 -0.73
N ARG A 15 16.99 -20.52 -1.30
CA ARG A 15 18.26 -19.96 -0.90
C ARG A 15 18.06 -19.15 0.38
N MET A 16 18.56 -19.71 1.49
CA MET A 16 18.48 -19.06 2.79
C MET A 16 19.59 -18.03 2.97
N VAL A 17 19.27 -16.91 3.63
CA VAL A 17 20.22 -15.84 4.00
C VAL A 17 19.92 -15.37 5.42
N GLU A 18 20.94 -14.81 6.07
CA GLU A 18 20.72 -14.04 7.29
C GLU A 18 20.08 -12.70 6.95
N PHE A 19 18.98 -12.38 7.63
CA PHE A 19 18.26 -11.12 7.51
C PHE A 19 17.77 -10.69 8.90
N SER A 20 18.36 -9.62 9.44
CA SER A 20 17.99 -9.05 10.74
C SER A 20 17.97 -10.09 11.88
N GLY A 21 18.97 -10.96 11.93
CA GLY A 21 19.11 -12.02 12.94
C GLY A 21 18.31 -13.28 12.65
N TRP A 22 17.56 -13.33 11.53
CA TRP A 22 16.77 -14.47 11.11
C TRP A 22 17.33 -15.15 9.87
N GLU A 23 17.22 -16.48 9.78
CA GLU A 23 17.49 -17.25 8.57
C GLU A 23 16.22 -17.23 7.69
N MET A 24 16.25 -16.48 6.58
CA MET A 24 15.08 -16.24 5.74
C MET A 24 15.32 -16.67 4.28
N PRO A 25 14.29 -17.10 3.55
CA PRO A 25 14.40 -17.38 2.12
C PRO A 25 14.54 -16.07 1.34
N VAL A 26 15.68 -15.88 0.64
CA VAL A 26 15.84 -14.73 -0.25
C VAL A 26 15.15 -14.97 -1.59
N GLN A 27 15.17 -16.21 -2.06
CA GLN A 27 14.47 -16.67 -3.26
C GLN A 27 14.31 -18.19 -3.25
N TYR A 28 13.34 -18.68 -4.02
CA TYR A 28 13.16 -20.08 -4.34
C TYR A 28 13.82 -20.44 -5.70
N PRO A 29 13.83 -21.71 -6.14
CA PRO A 29 14.47 -22.11 -7.40
C PRO A 29 13.96 -21.39 -8.65
N THR A 30 12.74 -20.86 -8.64
CA THR A 30 12.15 -20.05 -9.71
C THR A 30 12.85 -18.71 -9.89
N GLY A 31 13.45 -18.17 -8.81
CA GLY A 31 14.18 -16.92 -8.79
C GLY A 31 13.29 -15.68 -8.64
N ILE A 32 13.91 -14.58 -8.18
CA ILE A 32 13.24 -13.33 -7.80
C ILE A 32 12.30 -12.79 -8.90
N VAL A 33 12.72 -12.87 -10.15
CA VAL A 33 11.95 -12.34 -11.29
C VAL A 33 10.63 -13.07 -11.47
N GLU A 34 10.69 -14.40 -11.48
CA GLU A 34 9.49 -15.22 -11.64
C GLU A 34 8.57 -15.13 -10.40
N GLU A 35 9.15 -15.08 -9.22
CA GLU A 35 8.40 -14.89 -7.97
C GLU A 35 7.62 -13.57 -7.97
N HIS A 36 8.25 -12.48 -8.40
CA HIS A 36 7.58 -11.18 -8.55
C HIS A 36 6.42 -11.27 -9.56
N LEU A 37 6.71 -11.80 -10.74
CA LEU A 37 5.72 -11.91 -11.82
C LEU A 37 4.54 -12.82 -11.45
N ARG A 38 4.79 -13.92 -10.73
CA ARG A 38 3.74 -14.80 -10.19
C ARG A 38 2.84 -14.10 -9.19
N THR A 39 3.40 -13.27 -8.32
CA THR A 39 2.60 -12.46 -7.39
C THR A 39 1.68 -11.52 -8.14
N ARG A 40 2.14 -10.88 -9.23
CA ARG A 40 1.34 -9.95 -10.04
C ARG A 40 0.25 -10.65 -10.86
N LYS A 41 0.46 -11.90 -11.26
CA LYS A 41 -0.47 -12.67 -12.13
C LYS A 41 -1.38 -13.61 -11.35
N GLY A 42 -0.91 -14.16 -10.24
CA GLY A 42 -1.57 -15.18 -9.45
C GLY A 42 -1.65 -14.83 -7.97
N ALA A 43 -1.03 -15.63 -7.12
CA ALA A 43 -0.91 -15.38 -5.69
C ALA A 43 0.48 -15.74 -5.18
N GLY A 44 1.13 -14.79 -4.52
CA GLY A 44 2.39 -14.98 -3.81
C GLY A 44 2.14 -15.24 -2.33
N LEU A 45 2.80 -16.25 -1.78
CA LEU A 45 2.78 -16.62 -0.37
C LEU A 45 4.14 -16.30 0.27
N PHE A 46 4.12 -15.46 1.31
CA PHE A 46 5.30 -14.96 1.98
C PHE A 46 5.32 -15.42 3.43
N ASP A 47 6.45 -15.93 3.89
CA ASP A 47 6.73 -16.00 5.34
C ASP A 47 7.23 -14.65 5.83
N ILE A 48 6.49 -14.05 6.74
CA ILE A 48 6.82 -12.78 7.39
C ILE A 48 6.88 -12.94 8.91
N SER A 49 7.10 -14.17 9.38
CA SER A 49 7.16 -14.49 10.81
C SER A 49 8.40 -13.92 11.52
N HIS A 50 9.34 -13.33 10.79
CA HIS A 50 10.49 -12.61 11.36
C HIS A 50 10.13 -11.21 11.89
N MET A 51 9.00 -10.62 11.49
CA MET A 51 8.55 -9.31 11.99
C MET A 51 8.21 -9.37 13.48
N GLY A 52 8.41 -8.26 14.22
CA GLY A 52 8.02 -8.17 15.62
C GLY A 52 6.50 -8.08 15.78
N ARG A 53 5.93 -8.78 16.79
CA ARG A 53 4.50 -8.78 17.10
C ARG A 53 4.30 -8.54 18.58
N PHE A 54 3.89 -7.33 18.94
CA PHE A 54 3.68 -6.92 20.32
C PHE A 54 2.19 -6.82 20.62
N LEU A 55 1.72 -7.62 21.58
CA LEU A 55 0.38 -7.50 22.10
C LEU A 55 0.35 -6.37 23.15
N VAL A 56 -0.57 -5.44 22.97
CA VAL A 56 -0.77 -4.28 23.84
C VAL A 56 -2.19 -4.37 24.39
N SER A 57 -2.34 -4.63 25.69
CA SER A 57 -3.65 -4.91 26.25
C SER A 57 -3.92 -4.17 27.58
N GLY A 58 -5.18 -4.27 28.04
CA GLY A 58 -5.66 -3.70 29.27
C GLY A 58 -6.14 -2.24 29.14
N ARG A 59 -6.69 -1.69 30.23
CA ARG A 59 -7.30 -0.36 30.26
C ARG A 59 -6.34 0.79 29.90
N GLY A 60 -5.04 0.58 30.06
CA GLY A 60 -3.99 1.53 29.71
C GLY A 60 -3.54 1.46 28.25
N SER A 61 -4.00 0.50 27.45
CA SER A 61 -3.53 0.24 26.08
C SER A 61 -3.80 1.42 25.12
N LEU A 62 -5.03 1.92 25.08
CA LEU A 62 -5.38 3.03 24.18
C LEU A 62 -4.66 4.35 24.54
N PRO A 63 -4.63 4.84 25.79
CA PRO A 63 -3.83 6.01 26.15
C PRO A 63 -2.35 5.86 25.83
N PHE A 64 -1.78 4.67 26.06
CA PHE A 64 -0.40 4.36 25.71
C PHE A 64 -0.14 4.45 24.20
N LEU A 65 -0.95 3.80 23.38
CA LEU A 65 -0.83 3.83 21.93
C LEU A 65 -1.06 5.23 21.36
N GLN A 66 -1.95 6.01 21.98
CA GLN A 66 -2.14 7.42 21.61
C GLN A 66 -0.87 8.25 21.88
N HIS A 67 -0.11 7.94 22.92
CA HIS A 67 1.14 8.63 23.23
C HIS A 67 2.34 8.12 22.41
N ALA A 68 2.44 6.81 22.21
CA ALA A 68 3.60 6.14 21.61
C ALA A 68 3.63 6.21 20.08
N LEU A 69 2.46 6.32 19.43
CA LEU A 69 2.33 6.22 17.98
C LEU A 69 1.90 7.55 17.37
N THR A 70 2.16 7.73 16.08
CA THR A 70 1.81 8.97 15.36
C THR A 70 0.36 9.00 14.86
N ASN A 71 -0.24 7.85 14.56
CA ASN A 71 -1.62 7.80 14.08
C ASN A 71 -2.63 7.74 15.23
N ASN A 72 -3.90 8.03 14.92
CA ASN A 72 -4.97 8.10 15.91
C ASN A 72 -5.51 6.70 16.25
N ALA A 73 -4.95 6.03 17.26
CA ALA A 73 -5.42 4.72 17.70
C ALA A 73 -6.87 4.74 18.22
N ALA A 74 -7.36 5.90 18.73
CA ALA A 74 -8.75 6.07 19.17
C ALA A 74 -9.76 6.07 18.01
N ALA A 75 -9.31 6.22 16.77
CA ALA A 75 -10.17 6.08 15.59
C ALA A 75 -10.31 4.64 15.10
N LEU A 76 -9.56 3.69 15.69
CA LEU A 76 -9.67 2.28 15.36
C LEU A 76 -10.80 1.62 16.16
N GLU A 77 -11.72 1.02 15.43
CA GLU A 77 -12.71 0.10 15.99
C GLU A 77 -12.15 -1.33 16.02
N PRO A 78 -12.65 -2.21 16.90
CA PRO A 78 -12.34 -3.63 16.84
C PRO A 78 -12.59 -4.20 15.43
N GLY A 79 -11.65 -5.01 14.93
CA GLY A 79 -11.70 -5.52 13.57
C GLY A 79 -11.12 -4.57 12.51
N LYS A 80 -10.36 -3.54 12.90
CA LYS A 80 -9.69 -2.59 12.00
C LYS A 80 -8.18 -2.51 12.26
N ALA A 81 -7.46 -2.07 11.24
CA ALA A 81 -6.01 -1.84 11.34
C ALA A 81 -5.63 -0.48 10.74
N GLN A 82 -4.47 0.03 11.09
CA GLN A 82 -3.91 1.25 10.52
C GLN A 82 -2.39 1.22 10.46
N TYR A 83 -1.84 1.84 9.44
CA TYR A 83 -0.42 2.17 9.35
C TYR A 83 -0.09 3.34 10.27
N THR A 84 1.03 3.27 10.97
CA THR A 84 1.49 4.27 11.94
C THR A 84 3.01 4.32 11.99
N MET A 85 3.58 5.28 12.71
CA MET A 85 4.99 5.36 13.03
C MET A 85 5.20 5.31 14.54
N ILE A 86 6.33 4.79 14.97
CA ILE A 86 6.88 4.96 16.31
C ILE A 86 7.86 6.13 16.22
N PRO A 87 7.50 7.35 16.63
CA PRO A 87 8.35 8.52 16.48
C PRO A 87 9.31 8.66 17.64
N ASN A 88 10.43 9.32 17.39
CA ASN A 88 11.24 9.91 18.46
C ASN A 88 10.80 11.35 18.79
N LYS A 89 11.45 11.96 19.79
CA LYS A 89 11.14 13.34 20.22
C LYS A 89 11.50 14.40 19.16
N GLY A 90 12.42 14.09 18.25
CA GLY A 90 12.87 14.98 17.17
C GLY A 90 12.00 14.96 15.93
N GLY A 91 11.04 14.02 15.83
CA GLY A 91 10.17 13.85 14.67
C GLY A 91 10.75 12.94 13.59
N GLY A 92 11.79 12.16 13.92
CA GLY A 92 12.25 11.04 13.12
C GLY A 92 11.54 9.73 13.50
N ALA A 93 11.67 8.70 12.68
CA ALA A 93 11.10 7.40 12.94
C ALA A 93 12.07 6.50 13.72
N ILE A 94 11.63 5.98 14.86
CA ILE A 94 12.28 4.82 15.50
C ILE A 94 11.97 3.60 14.63
N ASP A 95 10.68 3.45 14.22
CA ASP A 95 10.23 2.48 13.24
C ASP A 95 8.92 2.93 12.57
N ASP A 96 8.55 2.25 11.48
CA ASP A 96 7.20 2.24 10.97
C ASP A 96 6.50 0.94 11.35
N ALA A 97 5.20 1.00 11.61
CA ALA A 97 4.46 -0.09 12.21
C ALA A 97 3.03 -0.21 11.67
N TYR A 98 2.44 -1.36 11.88
CA TYR A 98 1.02 -1.59 11.62
C TYR A 98 0.29 -1.96 12.92
N LEU A 99 -0.76 -1.21 13.26
CA LEU A 99 -1.56 -1.43 14.46
C LEU A 99 -2.87 -2.10 14.10
N TYR A 100 -3.15 -3.25 14.70
CA TYR A 100 -4.36 -4.06 14.55
C TYR A 100 -5.17 -3.98 15.84
N CYS A 101 -6.44 -3.58 15.78
CA CYS A 101 -7.35 -3.56 16.91
C CYS A 101 -8.11 -4.90 16.98
N LEU A 102 -7.69 -5.79 17.87
CA LEU A 102 -8.29 -7.11 18.06
C LEU A 102 -9.56 -7.05 18.91
N GLY A 103 -9.61 -6.12 19.86
CA GLY A 103 -10.70 -5.93 20.79
C GLY A 103 -10.71 -4.53 21.40
N ALA A 104 -11.67 -4.23 22.28
CA ALA A 104 -11.86 -2.91 22.86
C ALA A 104 -10.63 -2.36 23.63
N GLN A 105 -9.79 -3.25 24.16
CA GLN A 105 -8.58 -2.92 24.94
C GLN A 105 -7.45 -3.90 24.58
N GLU A 106 -7.43 -4.35 23.33
CA GLU A 106 -6.49 -5.36 22.86
C GLU A 106 -6.05 -5.04 21.45
N TYR A 107 -4.75 -4.85 21.29
CA TYR A 107 -4.13 -4.42 20.03
C TYR A 107 -2.88 -5.25 19.76
N LEU A 108 -2.65 -5.54 18.48
CA LEU A 108 -1.40 -6.14 18.02
C LEU A 108 -0.62 -5.09 17.23
N LEU A 109 0.58 -4.76 17.68
CA LEU A 109 1.50 -3.86 16.99
C LEU A 109 2.55 -4.71 16.26
N VAL A 110 2.59 -4.60 14.94
CA VAL A 110 3.57 -5.28 14.08
C VAL A 110 4.63 -4.29 13.66
N VAL A 111 5.91 -4.65 13.91
CA VAL A 111 7.09 -3.81 13.69
C VAL A 111 8.12 -4.52 12.82
N ASN A 112 9.06 -3.77 12.25
CA ASN A 112 10.11 -4.33 11.41
C ASN A 112 11.06 -5.23 12.21
N ALA A 113 11.49 -6.35 11.62
CA ALA A 113 12.37 -7.32 12.25
C ALA A 113 13.70 -6.70 12.72
N ALA A 114 14.28 -5.82 11.91
CA ALA A 114 15.53 -5.14 12.24
C ALA A 114 15.44 -4.21 13.46
N ASN A 115 14.24 -3.73 13.77
CA ASN A 115 13.99 -2.76 14.83
C ASN A 115 13.31 -3.36 16.06
N ARG A 116 12.91 -4.65 16.02
CA ARG A 116 12.11 -5.30 17.05
C ARG A 116 12.62 -5.03 18.49
N ASP A 117 13.90 -5.24 18.74
CA ASP A 117 14.45 -5.08 20.09
C ASP A 117 14.52 -3.60 20.49
N LYS A 118 14.89 -2.72 19.57
CA LYS A 118 14.90 -1.26 19.77
C LYS A 118 13.48 -0.73 20.04
N ASP A 119 12.49 -1.19 19.32
CA ASP A 119 11.09 -0.79 19.49
C ASP A 119 10.56 -1.30 20.84
N TRP A 120 10.87 -2.55 21.18
CA TRP A 120 10.50 -3.11 22.48
C TRP A 120 11.09 -2.32 23.64
N GLU A 121 12.39 -2.03 23.61
CA GLU A 121 13.06 -1.21 24.62
C GLU A 121 12.44 0.19 24.71
N HIS A 122 12.16 0.83 23.56
CA HIS A 122 11.52 2.13 23.53
C HIS A 122 10.13 2.09 24.18
N LEU A 123 9.26 1.15 23.78
CA LEU A 123 7.93 0.99 24.32
C LEU A 123 7.94 0.69 25.82
N GLN A 124 8.86 -0.16 26.29
CA GLN A 124 9.07 -0.42 27.71
C GLN A 124 9.53 0.83 28.48
N SER A 125 10.37 1.67 27.89
CA SER A 125 10.88 2.90 28.55
C SER A 125 9.79 3.93 28.83
N ILE A 126 8.75 3.99 28.02
CA ILE A 126 7.65 4.95 28.15
C ILE A 126 6.40 4.39 28.83
N ARG A 127 6.36 3.09 29.15
CA ARG A 127 5.16 2.44 29.72
C ARG A 127 4.77 2.89 31.11
N SER A 128 5.72 3.38 31.91
CA SER A 128 5.55 3.63 33.36
C SER A 128 4.45 4.66 33.68
N GLY A 129 4.06 5.49 32.72
CA GLY A 129 2.97 6.48 32.88
C GLY A 129 1.55 5.92 32.71
N PHE A 130 1.39 4.62 32.36
CA PHE A 130 0.12 4.04 31.95
C PHE A 130 -0.30 2.87 32.84
N SER A 131 -1.23 3.13 33.76
CA SER A 131 -1.71 2.10 34.69
C SER A 131 -2.66 1.10 34.00
N GLY A 132 -2.50 -0.18 34.33
CA GLY A 132 -3.30 -1.26 33.73
C GLY A 132 -2.97 -1.53 32.27
N LEU A 133 -1.72 -1.25 31.88
CA LEU A 133 -1.14 -1.60 30.59
C LEU A 133 -0.36 -2.92 30.72
N GLU A 134 -0.63 -3.83 29.80
CA GLU A 134 0.12 -5.05 29.59
C GLU A 134 0.78 -5.01 28.20
N LEU A 135 2.05 -5.37 28.15
CA LEU A 135 2.84 -5.48 26.91
C LEU A 135 3.48 -6.85 26.88
N GLU A 136 3.19 -7.61 25.84
CA GLU A 136 3.73 -8.94 25.60
C GLU A 136 4.38 -9.02 24.21
N ASP A 137 5.57 -9.61 24.13
CA ASP A 137 6.17 -9.96 22.86
C ASP A 137 5.69 -11.36 22.45
N ARG A 138 4.87 -11.41 21.39
CA ARG A 138 4.28 -12.62 20.84
C ARG A 138 5.00 -13.11 19.57
N THR A 139 6.21 -12.60 19.31
CA THR A 139 6.94 -12.86 18.07
C THR A 139 7.25 -14.33 17.85
N THR A 140 7.47 -15.09 18.91
CA THR A 140 7.76 -16.53 18.81
C THR A 140 6.51 -17.41 18.79
N ASP A 141 5.44 -16.98 19.45
CA ASP A 141 4.23 -17.81 19.63
C ASP A 141 3.21 -17.65 18.50
N LEU A 142 3.32 -16.56 17.75
CA LEU A 142 2.38 -16.18 16.73
C LEU A 142 3.10 -16.03 15.39
N ALA A 143 3.02 -17.02 14.52
CA ALA A 143 3.53 -16.92 13.17
C ALA A 143 2.74 -15.90 12.32
N MET A 144 3.38 -15.34 11.31
CA MET A 144 2.75 -14.41 10.39
C MET A 144 3.08 -14.77 8.95
N ILE A 145 2.07 -15.01 8.13
CA ILE A 145 2.20 -15.27 6.70
C ILE A 145 1.35 -14.29 5.90
N SER A 146 1.74 -14.04 4.66
CA SER A 146 1.05 -13.11 3.78
C SER A 146 0.76 -13.73 2.44
N LEU A 147 -0.48 -13.63 1.96
CA LEU A 147 -0.95 -14.09 0.67
C LEU A 147 -1.40 -12.88 -0.17
N GLN A 148 -0.70 -12.58 -1.25
CA GLN A 148 -0.88 -11.35 -2.03
C GLN A 148 -1.06 -11.66 -3.51
N GLY A 149 -1.92 -10.92 -4.20
CA GLY A 149 -2.11 -11.04 -5.64
C GLY A 149 -3.55 -11.31 -6.06
N PRO A 150 -3.86 -11.25 -7.36
CA PRO A 150 -5.24 -11.33 -7.86
C PRO A 150 -5.97 -12.64 -7.49
N GLU A 151 -5.26 -13.77 -7.38
CA GLU A 151 -5.86 -15.07 -7.01
C GLU A 151 -5.92 -15.29 -5.48
N SER A 152 -5.36 -14.39 -4.68
CA SER A 152 -5.30 -14.56 -3.22
C SER A 152 -6.68 -14.75 -2.59
N ARG A 153 -7.70 -14.02 -3.07
CA ARG A 153 -9.08 -14.16 -2.57
C ARG A 153 -9.66 -15.54 -2.85
N HIS A 154 -9.45 -16.07 -4.05
CA HIS A 154 -9.93 -17.41 -4.43
C HIS A 154 -9.31 -18.50 -3.53
N ILE A 155 -8.01 -18.42 -3.31
CA ILE A 155 -7.30 -19.34 -2.42
C ILE A 155 -7.84 -19.23 -0.97
N MET A 156 -8.02 -18.01 -0.46
CA MET A 156 -8.58 -17.79 0.87
C MET A 156 -9.98 -18.39 1.01
N ILE A 157 -10.85 -18.21 0.01
CA ILE A 157 -12.20 -18.81 0.00
C ILE A 157 -12.13 -20.33 0.00
N SER A 158 -11.24 -20.94 -0.77
CA SER A 158 -11.10 -22.39 -0.83
C SER A 158 -10.65 -23.00 0.50
N CYS A 159 -9.85 -22.26 1.29
CA CYS A 159 -9.35 -22.73 2.58
C CYS A 159 -10.28 -22.45 3.76
N PHE A 160 -11.00 -21.31 3.76
CA PHE A 160 -11.72 -20.82 4.93
C PHE A 160 -13.22 -20.55 4.68
N GLY A 161 -13.67 -20.50 3.44
CA GLY A 161 -15.01 -20.01 3.07
C GLY A 161 -15.07 -18.49 2.94
N GLU A 162 -16.08 -17.98 2.22
CA GLU A 162 -16.23 -16.55 1.93
C GLU A 162 -16.55 -15.72 3.18
N GLU A 163 -17.35 -16.27 4.10
CA GLU A 163 -17.73 -15.59 5.33
C GLU A 163 -16.59 -15.39 6.33
N ALA A 164 -15.46 -16.08 6.15
CA ALA A 164 -14.27 -15.90 6.98
C ALA A 164 -13.46 -14.65 6.61
N LEU A 165 -13.69 -14.09 5.42
CA LEU A 165 -12.87 -13.01 4.89
C LEU A 165 -13.26 -11.64 5.45
N PRO A 166 -12.28 -10.82 5.89
CA PRO A 166 -12.52 -9.47 6.42
C PRO A 166 -12.80 -8.46 5.30
N GLU A 167 -13.78 -8.72 4.47
CA GLU A 167 -14.09 -7.95 3.27
C GLU A 167 -15.34 -7.09 3.43
N PRO A 168 -15.56 -6.09 2.55
CA PRO A 168 -14.72 -5.68 1.40
C PRO A 168 -13.59 -4.70 1.75
N GLY A 169 -13.53 -4.22 2.98
CA GLY A 169 -12.67 -3.09 3.37
C GLY A 169 -11.20 -3.47 3.53
N ARG A 170 -10.30 -2.69 2.90
CA ARG A 170 -8.89 -2.71 3.25
C ARG A 170 -8.74 -2.34 4.73
N ASN A 171 -7.75 -2.94 5.40
CA ASN A 171 -7.51 -2.79 6.84
C ASN A 171 -8.59 -3.38 7.77
N ASN A 172 -9.49 -4.20 7.26
CA ASN A 172 -10.40 -4.99 8.09
C ASN A 172 -9.71 -6.25 8.61
N LEU A 173 -10.20 -6.74 9.77
CA LEU A 173 -9.76 -7.98 10.41
C LEU A 173 -10.96 -8.88 10.65
N THR A 174 -10.72 -10.18 10.62
CA THR A 174 -11.66 -11.20 11.10
C THR A 174 -10.88 -12.23 11.92
N ALA A 175 -11.31 -12.47 13.15
CA ALA A 175 -10.83 -13.59 13.96
C ALA A 175 -11.72 -14.81 13.67
N ILE A 176 -11.12 -15.92 13.33
CA ILE A 176 -11.83 -17.17 13.06
C ILE A 176 -11.25 -18.32 13.87
N SER A 177 -12.06 -19.34 14.11
CA SER A 177 -11.60 -20.63 14.61
C SER A 177 -11.62 -21.61 13.44
N SER A 178 -10.46 -22.07 13.05
CA SER A 178 -10.33 -23.05 11.97
C SER A 178 -9.61 -24.28 12.50
N ARG A 179 -10.26 -25.45 12.39
CA ARG A 179 -9.68 -26.76 12.73
C ARG A 179 -9.11 -26.85 14.16
N GLY A 180 -9.74 -26.15 15.12
CA GLY A 180 -9.37 -26.15 16.51
C GLY A 180 -8.33 -25.11 16.92
N SER A 181 -7.82 -24.31 15.99
CA SER A 181 -6.91 -23.20 16.26
C SER A 181 -7.56 -21.86 15.93
N GLY A 182 -7.39 -20.86 16.78
CA GLY A 182 -7.78 -19.48 16.51
C GLY A 182 -6.74 -18.82 15.61
N LEU A 183 -7.18 -18.11 14.59
CA LEU A 183 -6.31 -17.26 13.76
C LEU A 183 -6.99 -15.96 13.40
N THR A 184 -6.19 -14.93 13.09
CA THR A 184 -6.71 -13.65 12.63
C THR A 184 -6.30 -13.43 11.19
N ILE A 185 -7.27 -13.07 10.34
CA ILE A 185 -7.07 -12.71 8.95
C ILE A 185 -7.21 -11.20 8.82
N ALA A 186 -6.25 -10.53 8.19
CA ALA A 186 -6.26 -9.09 7.93
C ALA A 186 -6.24 -8.80 6.43
N ARG A 187 -7.04 -7.83 5.98
CA ARG A 187 -7.01 -7.29 4.60
C ARG A 187 -5.90 -6.26 4.45
N THR A 188 -4.68 -6.68 4.69
CA THR A 188 -3.45 -5.87 4.64
C THR A 188 -2.44 -6.51 3.71
N GLY A 189 -1.35 -5.80 3.40
CA GLY A 189 -0.27 -6.30 2.56
C GLY A 189 0.76 -5.24 2.18
N TYR A 190 1.91 -5.72 1.72
CA TYR A 190 3.10 -4.91 1.43
C TYR A 190 3.64 -5.13 0.01
N ALA A 191 2.86 -5.74 -0.87
CA ALA A 191 3.24 -5.98 -2.28
C ALA A 191 2.66 -4.95 -3.26
N GLY A 192 1.79 -4.05 -2.78
CA GLY A 192 1.07 -3.10 -3.64
C GLY A 192 -0.12 -3.71 -4.38
N GLU A 193 -0.43 -4.98 -4.12
CA GLU A 193 -1.62 -5.61 -4.68
C GLU A 193 -2.90 -5.12 -4.00
N PRO A 194 -3.99 -4.89 -4.74
CA PRO A 194 -5.27 -4.51 -4.15
C PRO A 194 -5.91 -5.65 -3.36
N LEU A 195 -5.61 -6.90 -3.74
CA LEU A 195 -5.99 -8.10 -3.02
C LEU A 195 -4.77 -8.66 -2.29
N GLY A 196 -4.90 -8.76 -0.99
CA GLY A 196 -3.89 -9.34 -0.14
C GLY A 196 -4.42 -9.56 1.26
N PHE A 197 -3.90 -10.57 1.90
CA PHE A 197 -4.25 -10.97 3.24
C PHE A 197 -2.98 -11.27 4.04
N GLU A 198 -2.97 -10.84 5.29
CA GLU A 198 -1.97 -11.21 6.27
C GLU A 198 -2.65 -12.02 7.37
N LEU A 199 -2.06 -13.13 7.74
CA LEU A 199 -2.62 -14.07 8.70
C LEU A 199 -1.71 -14.18 9.90
N PHE A 200 -2.30 -14.03 11.08
CA PHE A 200 -1.67 -14.30 12.36
C PHE A 200 -2.12 -15.66 12.83
N VAL A 201 -1.18 -16.59 12.93
CA VAL A 201 -1.45 -18.02 13.09
C VAL A 201 -0.63 -18.54 14.26
N PRO A 202 -1.20 -19.33 15.21
CA PRO A 202 -0.40 -20.03 16.20
C PRO A 202 0.72 -20.82 15.55
N GLU A 203 1.92 -20.78 16.16
CA GLU A 203 3.13 -21.40 15.61
C GLU A 203 2.90 -22.86 15.17
N GLU A 204 2.20 -23.65 15.99
CA GLU A 204 1.92 -25.06 15.74
C GLU A 204 1.00 -25.33 14.52
N SER A 205 0.34 -24.32 14.01
CA SER A 205 -0.65 -24.46 12.92
C SER A 205 -0.16 -23.93 11.57
N VAL A 206 0.91 -23.14 11.54
CA VAL A 206 1.35 -22.42 10.31
C VAL A 206 1.89 -23.37 9.25
N ASP A 207 2.54 -24.45 9.66
CA ASP A 207 3.17 -25.45 8.78
C ASP A 207 2.15 -26.10 7.84
N ARG A 208 1.02 -26.51 8.41
CA ARG A 208 -0.09 -27.09 7.66
C ARG A 208 -0.76 -26.05 6.75
N LEU A 209 -0.97 -24.86 7.26
CA LEU A 209 -1.62 -23.78 6.48
C LEU A 209 -0.77 -23.38 5.29
N TRP A 210 0.54 -23.36 5.45
CA TRP A 210 1.49 -23.11 4.35
C TRP A 210 1.32 -24.14 3.23
N ASP A 211 1.30 -25.43 3.57
CA ASP A 211 1.10 -26.51 2.60
C ASP A 211 -0.27 -26.42 1.90
N GLU A 212 -1.31 -26.07 2.63
CA GLU A 212 -2.67 -25.90 2.08
C GLU A 212 -2.70 -24.77 1.03
N PHE A 213 -2.06 -23.62 1.32
CA PHE A 213 -1.99 -22.53 0.36
C PHE A 213 -1.17 -22.88 -0.88
N LEU A 214 -0.06 -23.59 -0.73
CA LEU A 214 0.72 -24.07 -1.87
C LEU A 214 -0.10 -25.06 -2.73
N ALA A 215 -0.82 -25.99 -2.08
CA ALA A 215 -1.70 -26.94 -2.77
C ALA A 215 -2.86 -26.26 -3.50
N ALA A 216 -3.33 -25.10 -2.99
CA ALA A 216 -4.35 -24.28 -3.62
C ALA A 216 -3.81 -23.37 -4.74
N GLY A 217 -2.51 -23.42 -5.04
CA GLY A 217 -1.91 -22.72 -6.18
C GLY A 217 -1.12 -21.45 -5.84
N ALA A 218 -0.92 -21.14 -4.56
CA ALA A 218 -0.02 -20.05 -4.17
C ALA A 218 1.44 -20.39 -4.52
N ALA A 219 2.21 -19.40 -4.93
CA ALA A 219 3.63 -19.54 -5.16
C ALA A 219 4.43 -19.06 -3.93
N PRO A 220 5.44 -19.83 -3.46
CA PRO A 220 6.29 -19.36 -2.37
C PRO A 220 7.19 -18.23 -2.86
N ILE A 221 7.28 -17.14 -2.08
CA ILE A 221 7.97 -15.91 -2.45
C ILE A 221 8.99 -15.53 -1.39
N GLY A 222 10.23 -15.30 -1.83
CA GLY A 222 11.33 -14.89 -0.96
C GLY A 222 11.44 -13.37 -0.77
N LEU A 223 12.35 -12.97 0.13
CA LEU A 223 12.59 -11.56 0.46
C LEU A 223 13.03 -10.72 -0.75
N GLY A 224 13.74 -11.32 -1.71
CA GLY A 224 14.18 -10.60 -2.91
C GLY A 224 13.01 -10.12 -3.78
N ALA A 225 12.01 -10.97 -4.00
CA ALA A 225 10.82 -10.57 -4.73
C ALA A 225 9.91 -9.67 -3.88
N ARG A 226 9.83 -9.89 -2.56
CA ARG A 226 9.14 -8.98 -1.64
C ARG A 226 9.69 -7.54 -1.75
N ASP A 227 11.01 -7.37 -1.83
CA ASP A 227 11.63 -6.05 -1.99
C ASP A 227 11.35 -5.43 -3.36
N THR A 228 11.42 -6.18 -4.44
CA THR A 228 11.08 -5.64 -5.77
C THR A 228 9.60 -5.25 -5.89
N LEU A 229 8.71 -6.01 -5.28
CA LEU A 229 7.26 -5.73 -5.25
C LEU A 229 6.93 -4.47 -4.45
N ARG A 230 7.47 -4.34 -3.22
CA ARG A 230 7.22 -3.16 -2.39
C ARG A 230 7.77 -1.89 -3.03
N LEU A 231 8.98 -1.98 -3.64
CA LEU A 231 9.62 -0.84 -4.29
C LEU A 231 8.82 -0.40 -5.53
N GLU A 232 8.36 -1.32 -6.37
CA GLU A 232 7.47 -1.00 -7.49
C GLU A 232 6.17 -0.32 -7.01
N ALA A 233 5.66 -0.71 -5.86
CA ALA A 233 4.49 -0.08 -5.24
C ALA A 233 4.80 1.27 -4.57
N GLY A 234 6.07 1.68 -4.50
CA GLY A 234 6.49 2.91 -3.81
C GLY A 234 6.34 2.84 -2.29
N LEU A 235 6.35 1.63 -1.71
CA LEU A 235 6.24 1.44 -0.27
C LEU A 235 7.62 1.59 0.40
N PRO A 236 7.71 2.40 1.47
CA PRO A 236 8.97 2.61 2.17
C PRO A 236 9.43 1.38 2.94
N LEU A 237 10.72 1.31 3.19
CA LEU A 237 11.34 0.34 4.09
C LEU A 237 12.22 1.10 5.07
N TYR A 238 12.14 0.75 6.37
CA TYR A 238 13.04 1.30 7.38
C TYR A 238 14.49 0.93 7.07
N GLY A 239 15.41 1.87 7.28
CA GLY A 239 16.82 1.76 6.86
C GLY A 239 17.08 2.18 5.41
N HIS A 240 16.02 2.56 4.67
CA HIS A 240 16.07 3.06 3.30
C HIS A 240 15.39 4.43 3.19
N GLU A 241 14.08 4.50 3.23
CA GLU A 241 13.29 5.74 3.12
C GLU A 241 12.99 6.36 4.49
N LEU A 242 13.24 5.63 5.56
CA LEU A 242 13.09 6.03 6.97
C LEU A 242 14.35 5.63 7.73
N GLY A 243 14.61 6.29 8.86
CA GLY A 243 15.79 6.06 9.69
C GLY A 243 16.85 7.15 9.49
N VAL A 244 18.03 6.82 8.99
CA VAL A 244 19.12 7.77 8.74
C VAL A 244 19.59 7.72 7.29
N ASP A 245 20.09 8.85 6.80
CA ASP A 245 20.64 8.99 5.47
C ASP A 245 22.16 8.54 5.44
N PRO A 246 22.81 8.52 4.27
CA PRO A 246 24.24 8.14 4.18
C PRO A 246 25.20 9.05 4.97
N GLU A 247 24.78 10.23 5.37
CA GLU A 247 25.56 11.16 6.22
C GLU A 247 25.28 10.94 7.71
N ASN A 248 24.46 9.91 8.04
CA ASN A 248 24.00 9.59 9.39
C ASN A 248 23.11 10.67 10.01
N GLU A 249 22.46 11.48 9.16
CA GLU A 249 21.45 12.44 9.58
C GLU A 249 20.07 11.76 9.55
N GLU A 250 19.24 12.11 10.53
CA GLU A 250 17.91 11.54 10.65
C GLU A 250 17.00 11.98 9.50
N ILE A 251 16.35 11.01 8.84
CA ILE A 251 15.37 11.26 7.80
C ILE A 251 14.05 11.70 8.46
N PRO A 252 13.56 12.93 8.21
CA PRO A 252 12.27 13.37 8.73
C PRO A 252 11.14 12.45 8.28
N ILE A 253 10.19 12.14 9.15
CA ILE A 253 9.06 11.25 8.82
C ILE A 253 8.30 11.72 7.58
N PHE A 254 8.05 13.03 7.45
CA PHE A 254 7.36 13.58 6.28
C PHE A 254 8.22 13.69 5.01
N ALA A 255 9.50 13.31 5.06
CA ALA A 255 10.26 13.07 3.84
C ALA A 255 9.66 11.92 3.03
N CYS A 256 9.05 10.95 3.69
CA CYS A 256 8.26 9.91 3.05
C CYS A 256 6.81 10.40 2.83
N PRO A 257 6.32 10.56 1.59
CA PRO A 257 4.96 11.07 1.32
C PRO A 257 3.83 10.22 1.91
N LEU A 258 4.08 8.93 2.19
CA LEU A 258 3.11 8.04 2.84
C LEU A 258 2.88 8.37 4.32
N ALA A 259 3.75 9.14 4.96
CA ALA A 259 3.58 9.60 6.34
C ALA A 259 2.25 10.35 6.56
N ARG A 260 1.71 11.01 5.52
CA ARG A 260 0.40 11.68 5.58
C ARG A 260 -0.76 10.75 5.98
N PHE A 261 -0.60 9.45 5.79
CA PHE A 261 -1.58 8.43 6.19
C PHE A 261 -1.27 7.79 7.54
N ALA A 262 -0.04 7.96 8.02
CA ALA A 262 0.47 7.38 9.27
C ALA A 262 0.51 8.39 10.42
N VAL A 263 0.37 9.69 10.15
CA VAL A 263 0.45 10.75 11.17
C VAL A 263 -0.87 11.50 11.24
N SER A 264 -1.46 11.54 12.42
CA SER A 264 -2.72 12.24 12.67
C SER A 264 -2.51 13.48 13.55
N PHE A 265 -3.01 14.62 13.09
CA PHE A 265 -3.11 15.87 13.86
C PHE A 265 -4.55 16.19 14.26
N SER A 266 -5.43 15.19 14.23
CA SER A 266 -6.81 15.33 14.73
C SER A 266 -6.82 15.86 16.16
N PRO A 267 -7.77 16.73 16.55
CA PRO A 267 -7.95 17.12 17.94
C PRO A 267 -8.12 15.94 18.90
N LEU A 268 -8.71 14.82 18.42
CA LEU A 268 -8.90 13.61 19.21
C LEU A 268 -7.61 12.79 19.40
N LYS A 269 -6.54 13.11 18.67
CA LYS A 269 -5.23 12.46 18.82
C LYS A 269 -4.43 12.98 20.01
N GLU A 270 -4.75 14.20 20.49
CA GLU A 270 -4.06 14.86 21.60
C GLU A 270 -2.53 14.95 21.43
N GLN A 271 -1.79 14.86 22.54
CA GLN A 271 -0.33 14.94 22.53
C GLN A 271 0.29 13.55 22.37
N PHE A 272 1.33 13.46 21.54
CA PHE A 272 2.15 12.26 21.35
C PHE A 272 3.61 12.65 21.16
N LEU A 273 4.51 11.67 21.27
CA LEU A 273 5.95 11.89 21.10
C LEU A 273 6.25 12.50 19.73
N GLY A 274 7.06 13.55 19.69
CA GLY A 274 7.47 14.20 18.44
C GLY A 274 6.39 15.02 17.73
N ARG A 275 5.22 15.27 18.35
CA ARG A 275 4.08 15.97 17.71
C ARG A 275 4.50 17.32 17.11
N GLN A 276 5.20 18.18 17.86
CA GLN A 276 5.54 19.52 17.39
C GLN A 276 6.50 19.48 16.19
N PRO A 277 7.65 18.78 16.23
CA PRO A 277 8.49 18.63 15.03
C PRO A 277 7.74 18.07 13.82
N LEU A 278 6.83 17.12 14.02
CA LEU A 278 6.03 16.56 12.94
C LEU A 278 5.02 17.58 12.38
N GLN A 279 4.48 18.47 13.18
CA GLN A 279 3.64 19.59 12.68
C GLN A 279 4.45 20.54 11.81
N ASP A 280 5.70 20.84 12.21
CA ASP A 280 6.61 21.71 11.46
C ASP A 280 6.99 21.05 10.11
N GLN A 281 7.34 19.77 10.13
CA GLN A 281 7.58 18.99 8.91
C GLN A 281 6.36 18.97 7.98
N PHE A 282 5.16 18.73 8.54
CA PHE A 282 3.92 18.68 7.77
C PHE A 282 3.56 20.02 7.14
N ALA A 283 3.82 21.12 7.84
CA ALA A 283 3.62 22.46 7.29
C ALA A 283 4.53 22.71 6.06
N VAL A 284 5.79 22.24 6.12
CA VAL A 284 6.73 22.30 4.97
C VAL A 284 6.28 21.34 3.86
N TYR A 285 5.92 20.10 4.19
CA TYR A 285 5.39 19.14 3.22
C TYR A 285 4.22 19.72 2.41
N ARG A 286 3.27 20.38 3.08
CA ARG A 286 2.13 21.02 2.40
C ARG A 286 2.54 22.15 1.48
N ARG A 287 3.63 22.87 1.77
CA ARG A 287 4.20 23.89 0.87
C ARG A 287 4.85 23.26 -0.34
N ILE A 288 5.68 22.22 -0.15
CA ILE A 288 6.32 21.48 -1.26
C ILE A 288 5.26 20.95 -2.22
N VAL A 289 4.16 20.36 -1.71
CA VAL A 289 3.04 19.88 -2.55
C VAL A 289 2.40 21.01 -3.38
N LYS A 290 2.43 22.25 -2.85
CA LYS A 290 1.94 23.46 -3.57
C LYS A 290 3.01 24.15 -4.42
N ARG A 291 4.21 23.58 -4.54
CA ARG A 291 5.38 24.16 -5.22
C ARG A 291 5.84 25.48 -4.58
N ASP A 292 5.59 25.65 -3.30
CA ASP A 292 6.16 26.74 -2.48
C ASP A 292 7.38 26.21 -1.73
N TYR A 293 8.56 26.58 -2.22
CA TYR A 293 9.85 26.13 -1.69
C TYR A 293 10.48 27.12 -0.71
N SER A 294 9.71 28.05 -0.20
CA SER A 294 10.16 28.98 0.86
C SER A 294 10.37 28.23 2.16
N ASN A 295 11.54 28.40 2.79
CA ASN A 295 11.89 27.88 4.11
C ASN A 295 11.62 26.36 4.26
N LEU A 296 12.51 25.54 3.70
CA LEU A 296 12.44 24.07 3.78
C LEU A 296 13.16 23.49 5.01
N GLN A 297 13.56 24.29 6.00
CA GLN A 297 14.43 23.91 7.10
C GLN A 297 13.98 22.63 7.85
N SER A 298 12.68 22.49 8.15
CA SER A 298 12.16 21.32 8.87
C SER A 298 11.95 20.10 7.95
N LEU A 299 12.06 20.26 6.63
CA LEU A 299 11.93 19.19 5.65
C LEU A 299 12.74 19.56 4.41
N PRO A 300 14.08 19.51 4.48
CA PRO A 300 14.93 19.96 3.38
C PRO A 300 14.89 19.01 2.18
N ARG A 301 14.62 17.73 2.43
CA ARG A 301 14.59 16.68 1.42
C ARG A 301 13.28 15.88 1.50
N ILE A 302 12.91 15.27 0.37
CA ILE A 302 11.73 14.43 0.25
C ILE A 302 12.04 13.20 -0.59
N VAL A 303 11.42 12.07 -0.25
CA VAL A 303 11.55 10.83 -1.02
C VAL A 303 10.77 10.96 -2.33
N ARG A 304 11.48 10.73 -3.44
CA ARG A 304 10.92 10.74 -4.80
C ARG A 304 11.22 9.42 -5.51
N PRO A 305 10.26 8.85 -6.22
CA PRO A 305 10.52 7.73 -7.10
C PRO A 305 11.23 8.18 -8.38
N PHE A 306 12.05 7.30 -8.95
CA PHE A 306 12.75 7.53 -10.22
C PHE A 306 12.84 6.26 -11.07
N GLU A 307 13.02 6.45 -12.37
CA GLU A 307 13.30 5.39 -13.35
C GLU A 307 14.61 5.69 -14.06
N VAL A 308 15.51 4.68 -14.13
CA VAL A 308 16.80 4.80 -14.83
C VAL A 308 16.57 4.61 -16.32
N GLN A 309 17.07 5.54 -17.13
CA GLN A 309 16.94 5.51 -18.59
C GLN A 309 18.09 4.77 -19.27
N ASP A 310 19.27 4.82 -18.66
CA ASP A 310 20.46 4.12 -19.13
C ASP A 310 20.49 2.64 -18.66
N LYS A 311 21.39 1.86 -19.28
CA LYS A 311 21.64 0.50 -18.80
C LYS A 311 22.42 0.53 -17.48
N GLY A 312 21.80 0.09 -16.42
CA GLY A 312 22.39 0.00 -15.08
C GLY A 312 21.33 -0.09 -13.98
N ILE A 313 21.76 -0.31 -12.76
CA ILE A 313 20.93 -0.35 -11.57
C ILE A 313 21.54 0.61 -10.54
N ALA A 314 20.77 1.58 -10.12
CA ALA A 314 21.13 2.40 -8.97
C ALA A 314 20.91 1.62 -7.66
N ARG A 315 21.82 1.73 -6.71
CA ARG A 315 21.72 1.06 -5.41
C ARG A 315 21.72 2.09 -4.30
N GLN A 316 21.25 1.70 -3.12
CA GLN A 316 21.25 2.53 -1.92
C GLN A 316 22.62 3.21 -1.72
N GLY A 317 22.62 4.49 -1.33
CA GLY A 317 23.80 5.31 -1.08
C GLY A 317 24.43 5.93 -2.33
N ALA A 318 23.99 5.59 -3.55
CA ALA A 318 24.47 6.24 -4.77
C ALA A 318 24.07 7.73 -4.78
N GLY A 319 25.03 8.61 -5.04
CA GLY A 319 24.81 10.06 -5.12
C GLY A 319 23.96 10.43 -6.34
N ILE A 320 23.04 11.36 -6.17
CA ILE A 320 22.17 11.88 -7.24
C ILE A 320 22.52 13.34 -7.48
N PHE A 321 22.54 13.72 -8.77
CA PHE A 321 22.94 15.05 -9.22
C PHE A 321 21.88 15.65 -10.13
N VAL A 322 21.67 16.93 -9.99
CA VAL A 322 20.88 17.79 -10.87
C VAL A 322 21.81 18.93 -11.31
N GLU A 323 22.05 19.09 -12.60
CA GLU A 323 22.94 20.14 -13.13
C GLU A 323 24.31 20.15 -12.42
N ASP A 324 24.97 18.99 -12.28
CA ASP A 324 26.27 18.80 -11.59
C ASP A 324 26.28 19.06 -10.06
N ARG A 325 25.20 19.55 -9.47
CA ARG A 325 25.05 19.72 -8.03
C ARG A 325 24.47 18.44 -7.41
N GLN A 326 25.10 17.92 -6.38
CA GLN A 326 24.52 16.80 -5.63
C GLN A 326 23.21 17.25 -4.97
N ALA A 327 22.12 16.56 -5.32
CA ALA A 327 20.76 16.85 -4.88
C ALA A 327 20.22 15.79 -3.89
N GLY A 328 20.96 14.74 -3.62
CA GLY A 328 20.57 13.70 -2.68
C GLY A 328 21.17 12.33 -2.98
N TRP A 329 20.49 11.28 -2.53
CA TRP A 329 20.96 9.89 -2.62
C TRP A 329 19.83 8.92 -2.97
N VAL A 330 20.20 7.82 -3.60
CA VAL A 330 19.33 6.66 -3.78
C VAL A 330 19.08 6.02 -2.40
N THR A 331 17.82 5.86 -2.04
CA THR A 331 17.41 5.13 -0.83
C THR A 331 17.15 3.66 -1.14
N SER A 332 16.48 3.37 -2.25
CA SER A 332 16.21 2.02 -2.74
C SER A 332 16.36 1.95 -4.25
N GLY A 333 16.82 0.82 -4.77
CA GLY A 333 16.90 0.65 -6.22
C GLY A 333 17.05 -0.81 -6.64
N THR A 334 16.30 -1.18 -7.68
CA THR A 334 16.26 -2.56 -8.19
C THR A 334 15.96 -2.62 -9.67
N MET A 335 16.14 -3.80 -10.25
CA MET A 335 15.62 -4.17 -11.56
C MET A 335 14.27 -4.85 -11.36
N ALA A 336 13.17 -4.12 -11.51
CA ALA A 336 11.82 -4.65 -11.35
C ALA A 336 11.32 -5.29 -12.65
N PRO A 337 10.88 -6.54 -12.63
CA PRO A 337 10.21 -7.15 -13.76
C PRO A 337 8.75 -6.68 -13.85
N TYR A 338 8.18 -6.72 -15.04
CA TYR A 338 6.78 -6.44 -15.26
C TYR A 338 6.24 -7.25 -16.45
N TRP A 339 4.93 -7.49 -16.45
CA TRP A 339 4.26 -8.08 -17.59
C TRP A 339 3.98 -7.06 -18.68
N ILE A 340 4.07 -7.48 -19.95
CA ILE A 340 3.66 -6.68 -21.10
C ILE A 340 2.15 -6.85 -21.28
N PHE A 341 1.47 -5.74 -21.56
CA PHE A 341 0.04 -5.69 -21.85
C PHE A 341 -0.17 -5.41 -23.33
N GLU A 342 -1.18 -6.05 -23.91
CA GLU A 342 -1.71 -5.72 -25.23
C GLU A 342 -3.05 -5.02 -25.08
N GLY A 343 -3.32 -4.03 -25.97
CA GLY A 343 -4.52 -3.19 -25.89
C GLY A 343 -4.33 -1.94 -25.05
N GLU A 344 -5.40 -1.14 -24.93
CA GLU A 344 -5.38 0.13 -24.22
C GLU A 344 -6.45 0.21 -23.14
N GLY A 345 -6.14 0.88 -22.04
CA GLY A 345 -7.07 1.19 -20.94
C GLY A 345 -7.73 -0.07 -20.36
N LEU A 346 -9.04 -0.04 -20.19
CA LEU A 346 -9.83 -1.15 -19.61
C LEU A 346 -9.90 -2.40 -20.52
N CYS A 347 -9.50 -2.28 -21.77
CA CYS A 347 -9.45 -3.38 -22.74
C CYS A 347 -8.06 -4.02 -22.82
N SER A 348 -7.10 -3.56 -22.04
CA SER A 348 -5.77 -4.16 -22.02
C SER A 348 -5.82 -5.58 -21.44
N THR A 349 -5.07 -6.48 -22.07
CA THR A 349 -4.94 -7.88 -21.65
C THR A 349 -3.49 -8.19 -21.29
N LEU A 350 -3.30 -8.97 -20.25
CA LEU A 350 -1.99 -9.43 -19.82
C LEU A 350 -1.48 -10.48 -20.79
N THR A 351 -0.25 -10.30 -21.30
CA THR A 351 0.43 -11.31 -22.12
C THR A 351 1.24 -12.28 -21.25
N ASP A 352 1.87 -13.26 -21.85
CA ASP A 352 2.86 -14.13 -21.21
C ASP A 352 4.30 -13.62 -21.38
N GLN A 353 4.47 -12.40 -21.88
CA GLN A 353 5.77 -11.77 -22.07
C GLN A 353 6.05 -10.79 -20.93
N GLY A 354 7.26 -10.86 -20.40
CA GLY A 354 7.74 -9.94 -19.38
C GLY A 354 8.95 -9.14 -19.87
N ASP A 355 9.14 -7.97 -19.27
CA ASP A 355 10.32 -7.13 -19.45
C ASP A 355 10.79 -6.63 -18.07
N ARG A 356 11.86 -5.82 -18.03
CA ARG A 356 12.46 -5.31 -16.80
C ARG A 356 12.82 -3.85 -16.95
N ARG A 357 12.66 -3.10 -15.88
CA ARG A 357 13.08 -1.69 -15.79
C ARG A 357 13.84 -1.45 -14.49
N ALA A 358 14.83 -0.59 -14.54
CA ALA A 358 15.57 -0.17 -13.36
C ALA A 358 14.83 1.00 -12.71
N ILE A 359 14.34 0.78 -11.49
CA ILE A 359 13.56 1.73 -10.71
C ILE A 359 14.16 1.93 -9.34
N GLY A 360 13.82 3.05 -8.70
CA GLY A 360 14.24 3.30 -7.33
C GLY A 360 13.46 4.42 -6.66
N MET A 361 13.78 4.62 -5.39
CA MET A 361 13.40 5.78 -4.60
C MET A 361 14.66 6.51 -4.15
N ALA A 362 14.55 7.81 -3.97
CA ALA A 362 15.67 8.68 -3.63
C ALA A 362 15.23 9.77 -2.65
N LEU A 363 16.08 10.07 -1.67
CA LEU A 363 15.93 11.23 -0.81
C LEU A 363 16.58 12.42 -1.50
N LEU A 364 15.76 13.32 -2.03
CA LEU A 364 16.17 14.46 -2.87
C LEU A 364 15.82 15.79 -2.20
N ASP A 365 16.55 16.84 -2.55
CA ASP A 365 16.21 18.21 -2.18
C ASP A 365 14.73 18.48 -2.48
N GLY A 366 14.04 19.11 -1.56
CA GLY A 366 12.60 19.36 -1.64
C GLY A 366 12.15 20.15 -2.86
N THR A 367 13.10 20.83 -3.54
CA THR A 367 12.88 21.58 -4.79
C THR A 367 12.88 20.71 -6.05
N VAL A 368 13.37 19.45 -5.98
CA VAL A 368 13.36 18.55 -7.12
C VAL A 368 11.94 18.03 -7.35
N GLU A 369 11.35 18.33 -8.47
CA GLU A 369 9.98 17.92 -8.83
C GLU A 369 9.94 16.55 -9.51
N ALA A 370 8.73 16.04 -9.75
CA ALA A 370 8.55 14.91 -10.67
C ALA A 370 8.89 15.36 -12.11
N GLU A 371 9.27 14.41 -12.95
CA GLU A 371 9.67 14.63 -14.35
C GLU A 371 10.94 15.49 -14.49
N THR A 372 11.79 15.52 -13.45
CA THR A 372 13.10 16.14 -13.47
C THR A 372 14.16 15.13 -13.95
N GLU A 373 14.97 15.48 -14.93
CA GLU A 373 16.15 14.72 -15.32
C GLU A 373 17.18 14.76 -14.21
N ILE A 374 17.70 13.60 -13.82
CA ILE A 374 18.72 13.45 -12.79
C ILE A 374 19.84 12.53 -13.29
N GLU A 375 21.00 12.67 -12.72
CA GLU A 375 22.12 11.76 -12.95
C GLU A 375 22.47 11.03 -11.67
N ILE A 376 22.72 9.72 -11.75
CA ILE A 376 23.03 8.87 -10.60
C ILE A 376 24.46 8.35 -10.75
N ASP A 377 25.32 8.60 -9.77
CA ASP A 377 26.67 8.07 -9.76
C ASP A 377 26.68 6.59 -9.39
N VAL A 378 26.99 5.75 -10.35
CA VAL A 378 27.15 4.32 -10.14
C VAL A 378 28.59 3.93 -10.46
N ARG A 379 29.42 3.83 -9.43
CA ARG A 379 30.84 3.46 -9.54
C ARG A 379 31.64 4.39 -10.46
N GLY A 380 31.41 5.70 -10.36
CA GLY A 380 32.10 6.72 -11.14
C GLY A 380 31.52 6.93 -12.55
N LYS A 381 30.42 6.26 -12.90
CA LYS A 381 29.68 6.51 -14.14
C LYS A 381 28.34 7.15 -13.80
N ARG A 382 28.04 8.26 -14.48
CA ARG A 382 26.75 8.94 -14.39
C ARG A 382 25.73 8.21 -15.27
N LEU A 383 24.65 7.68 -14.64
CA LEU A 383 23.51 7.12 -15.31
C LEU A 383 22.41 8.16 -15.37
N LYS A 384 21.83 8.36 -16.53
CA LYS A 384 20.64 9.21 -16.69
C LYS A 384 19.42 8.52 -16.11
N ALA A 385 18.62 9.27 -15.38
CA ALA A 385 17.36 8.84 -14.82
C ALA A 385 16.37 9.99 -14.81
N LEU A 386 15.10 9.67 -14.60
CA LEU A 386 14.00 10.62 -14.53
C LEU A 386 13.23 10.40 -13.23
N THR A 387 12.98 11.47 -12.47
CA THR A 387 12.02 11.38 -11.37
C THR A 387 10.62 11.20 -11.94
N VAL A 388 9.85 10.30 -11.32
CA VAL A 388 8.50 9.97 -11.77
C VAL A 388 7.48 10.21 -10.66
N PRO A 389 6.20 10.44 -10.95
CA PRO A 389 5.20 10.65 -9.90
C PRO A 389 4.91 9.37 -9.11
N TYR A 390 5.05 8.20 -9.74
CA TYR A 390 4.86 6.87 -9.15
C TYR A 390 5.60 5.82 -9.98
N LEU A 391 5.92 4.68 -9.35
CA LEU A 391 6.64 3.57 -9.99
C LEU A 391 5.70 2.52 -10.58
N LEU A 392 4.54 2.30 -9.95
CA LEU A 392 3.59 1.32 -10.45
C LEU A 392 3.03 1.79 -11.79
N ARG A 393 3.12 0.95 -12.82
CA ARG A 393 2.63 1.29 -14.15
C ARG A 393 1.11 1.36 -14.17
N VAL A 394 0.56 2.33 -14.90
CA VAL A 394 -0.88 2.54 -15.04
C VAL A 394 -1.58 1.33 -15.67
N GLU A 395 -0.90 0.65 -16.59
CA GLU A 395 -1.38 -0.53 -17.29
C GLU A 395 -1.21 -1.82 -16.49
N ALA A 396 -0.36 -1.80 -15.45
CA ALA A 396 -0.09 -3.00 -14.65
C ALA A 396 -1.24 -3.30 -13.70
N PRO A 397 -1.50 -4.59 -13.36
CA PRO A 397 -2.32 -4.87 -12.20
C PRO A 397 -1.74 -4.13 -10.98
N PRO A 398 -2.57 -3.55 -10.14
CA PRO A 398 -4.01 -3.78 -9.99
C PRO A 398 -4.92 -2.90 -10.83
N PHE A 399 -4.40 -1.93 -11.58
CA PHE A 399 -5.23 -0.91 -12.24
C PHE A 399 -5.92 -1.43 -13.49
N ALA A 400 -5.30 -2.36 -14.21
CA ALA A 400 -5.83 -2.94 -15.44
C ALA A 400 -6.81 -4.10 -15.21
N ARG A 401 -6.94 -4.62 -13.99
CA ARG A 401 -7.88 -5.69 -13.66
C ARG A 401 -8.89 -5.22 -12.63
N PRO A 402 -10.14 -4.93 -13.03
CA PRO A 402 -11.19 -4.75 -12.05
C PRO A 402 -11.36 -6.04 -11.26
N VAL A 403 -11.24 -5.98 -9.94
CA VAL A 403 -11.62 -7.07 -9.07
C VAL A 403 -13.14 -7.15 -9.07
N LEU A 404 -13.67 -8.06 -9.88
CA LEU A 404 -15.11 -8.30 -9.95
C LEU A 404 -15.49 -9.25 -8.81
N TRP A 405 -16.19 -8.72 -7.82
CA TRP A 405 -16.78 -9.48 -6.72
C TRP A 405 -17.85 -10.43 -7.27
N GLY A 406 -17.79 -11.70 -6.88
CA GLY A 406 -18.88 -12.65 -7.12
C GLY A 406 -18.79 -13.47 -8.41
N GLN A 407 -17.64 -13.56 -9.07
CA GLN A 407 -17.45 -14.51 -10.16
C GLN A 407 -16.49 -15.63 -9.75
N GLY A 408 -16.97 -16.53 -8.89
CA GLY A 408 -16.41 -17.85 -8.66
C GLY A 408 -17.03 -18.92 -9.58
N GLU A 409 -17.54 -18.55 -10.74
CA GLU A 409 -17.87 -19.51 -11.78
C GLU A 409 -16.75 -19.46 -12.82
N GLU A 410 -16.05 -20.59 -12.99
CA GLU A 410 -15.27 -20.84 -14.18
C GLU A 410 -16.10 -20.44 -15.40
N VAL A 411 -15.71 -19.37 -16.08
CA VAL A 411 -16.11 -19.17 -17.45
C VAL A 411 -15.34 -20.23 -18.24
N THR A 412 -15.85 -21.47 -18.22
CA THR A 412 -15.62 -22.36 -19.35
C THR A 412 -16.07 -21.54 -20.54
N GLU A 413 -15.11 -21.19 -21.41
CA GLU A 413 -15.40 -20.64 -22.72
C GLU A 413 -16.22 -21.63 -23.53
N THR A 414 -17.47 -21.83 -23.17
CA THR A 414 -18.48 -22.12 -24.16
C THR A 414 -18.64 -20.82 -24.93
N LYS A 415 -18.09 -20.75 -26.13
CA LYS A 415 -18.38 -19.71 -27.10
C LYS A 415 -19.90 -19.55 -27.16
N ALA A 416 -20.45 -18.75 -26.27
CA ALA A 416 -21.82 -18.29 -26.39
C ALA A 416 -21.91 -17.63 -27.77
N PRO A 417 -22.93 -17.92 -28.56
CA PRO A 417 -23.12 -17.30 -29.86
C PRO A 417 -23.02 -15.80 -29.67
N ALA A 418 -22.15 -15.13 -30.47
CA ALA A 418 -21.89 -13.72 -30.35
C ALA A 418 -23.22 -12.98 -30.31
N LEU A 419 -23.54 -12.38 -29.14
CA LEU A 419 -24.76 -11.60 -28.96
C LEU A 419 -24.84 -10.58 -30.09
N SER A 420 -26.02 -10.46 -30.69
CA SER A 420 -26.29 -9.44 -31.68
C SER A 420 -26.05 -8.05 -31.05
N TYR A 421 -25.69 -7.06 -31.87
CA TYR A 421 -25.45 -5.70 -31.38
C TYR A 421 -26.62 -5.16 -30.52
N PRO A 422 -27.91 -5.36 -30.90
CA PRO A 422 -29.03 -5.01 -30.05
C PRO A 422 -29.09 -5.73 -28.70
N ASP A 423 -28.67 -6.99 -28.64
CA ASP A 423 -28.65 -7.75 -27.40
C ASP A 423 -27.56 -7.32 -26.45
N LYS A 424 -26.37 -6.94 -26.97
CA LYS A 424 -25.30 -6.32 -26.18
C LYS A 424 -25.76 -5.00 -25.56
N VAL A 425 -26.46 -4.17 -26.31
CA VAL A 425 -27.03 -2.91 -25.82
C VAL A 425 -28.10 -3.17 -24.74
N ARG A 426 -28.99 -4.14 -24.94
CA ARG A 426 -29.99 -4.52 -23.93
C ARG A 426 -29.34 -5.04 -22.65
N GLN A 427 -28.29 -5.83 -22.75
CA GLN A 427 -27.55 -6.33 -21.60
C GLN A 427 -26.86 -5.19 -20.85
N LEU A 428 -26.25 -4.26 -21.57
CA LEU A 428 -25.63 -3.08 -20.96
C LEU A 428 -26.67 -2.23 -20.21
N LEU A 429 -27.82 -1.97 -20.83
CA LEU A 429 -28.91 -1.22 -20.21
C LEU A 429 -29.43 -1.90 -18.93
N ARG A 430 -29.60 -3.23 -18.94
CA ARG A 430 -29.99 -3.98 -17.73
C ARG A 430 -28.97 -3.80 -16.62
N ARG A 431 -27.67 -4.00 -16.90
CA ARG A 431 -26.61 -3.81 -15.91
C ARG A 431 -26.57 -2.36 -15.35
N CYS A 432 -26.82 -1.35 -16.18
CA CYS A 432 -26.93 0.03 -15.72
C CYS A 432 -28.13 0.25 -14.80
N ILE A 433 -29.29 -0.36 -15.12
CA ILE A 433 -30.48 -0.30 -14.28
C ILE A 433 -30.23 -0.99 -12.93
N ASP A 434 -29.70 -2.21 -12.96
CA ASP A 434 -29.42 -3.00 -11.76
C ASP A 434 -28.43 -2.27 -10.85
N ASN A 435 -27.33 -1.73 -11.41
CA ASN A 435 -26.37 -0.93 -10.67
C ASN A 435 -27.01 0.34 -10.07
N THR A 436 -27.89 1.00 -10.81
CA THR A 436 -28.59 2.17 -10.31
C THR A 436 -29.53 1.82 -9.15
N GLN A 437 -30.27 0.72 -9.25
CA GLN A 437 -31.14 0.24 -8.17
C GLN A 437 -30.34 -0.16 -6.94
N TRP A 438 -29.22 -0.87 -7.14
CA TRP A 438 -28.31 -1.24 -6.06
C TRP A 438 -27.78 0.01 -5.33
N ARG A 439 -27.28 1.00 -6.07
CA ARG A 439 -26.80 2.28 -5.51
C ARG A 439 -27.89 3.02 -4.74
N GLN A 440 -29.11 3.01 -5.21
CA GLN A 440 -30.21 3.73 -4.56
C GLN A 440 -30.77 3.03 -3.31
N GLN A 441 -30.71 1.70 -3.28
CA GLN A 441 -31.39 0.90 -2.25
C GLN A 441 -30.43 0.32 -1.21
N ARG A 442 -29.14 0.15 -1.55
CA ARG A 442 -28.17 -0.61 -0.75
C ARG A 442 -26.84 0.12 -0.51
N CYS A 443 -26.64 1.30 -1.09
CA CYS A 443 -25.41 2.06 -0.91
C CYS A 443 -25.66 3.38 -0.20
N ILE A 444 -24.78 3.73 0.72
CA ILE A 444 -24.65 5.09 1.26
C ILE A 444 -23.49 5.74 0.51
N ASN A 445 -23.77 6.69 -0.36
CA ASN A 445 -22.75 7.43 -1.07
C ASN A 445 -22.14 8.48 -0.14
N LEU A 446 -20.92 8.26 0.30
CA LEU A 446 -20.19 9.19 1.17
C LEU A 446 -19.47 10.30 0.41
N ILE A 447 -19.36 10.18 -0.91
CA ILE A 447 -18.74 11.19 -1.77
C ILE A 447 -19.84 12.02 -2.42
N PRO A 448 -19.96 13.33 -2.18
CA PRO A 448 -21.02 14.17 -2.75
C PRO A 448 -21.10 14.15 -4.27
N SER A 449 -19.98 13.97 -4.97
CA SER A 449 -19.92 13.83 -6.44
C SER A 449 -20.50 12.52 -6.97
N GLU A 450 -20.70 11.52 -6.12
CA GLU A 450 -21.25 10.20 -6.47
C GLU A 450 -22.72 10.05 -6.09
N MET A 451 -23.39 11.13 -5.66
CA MET A 451 -24.81 11.10 -5.31
C MET A 451 -25.65 10.68 -6.51
N THR A 452 -26.60 9.80 -6.27
CA THR A 452 -27.55 9.37 -7.29
C THR A 452 -28.45 10.54 -7.69
N HIS A 453 -28.38 10.95 -8.93
CA HIS A 453 -29.24 12.01 -9.46
C HIS A 453 -30.73 11.68 -9.30
N SER A 454 -31.55 12.69 -9.04
CA SER A 454 -33.00 12.56 -9.09
C SER A 454 -33.46 12.05 -10.46
N LEU A 455 -34.66 11.49 -10.53
CA LEU A 455 -35.24 11.04 -11.80
C LEU A 455 -35.24 12.18 -12.84
N LEU A 456 -35.56 13.39 -12.40
CA LEU A 456 -35.58 14.58 -13.26
C LEU A 456 -34.17 14.91 -13.76
N SER A 457 -33.16 14.91 -12.90
CA SER A 457 -31.77 15.16 -13.32
C SER A 457 -31.28 14.11 -14.30
N ARG A 458 -31.66 12.85 -14.13
CA ARG A 458 -31.34 11.78 -15.09
C ARG A 458 -32.03 11.96 -16.43
N LEU A 459 -33.29 12.34 -16.43
CA LEU A 459 -34.01 12.67 -17.67
C LEU A 459 -33.34 13.82 -18.40
N LEU A 460 -32.97 14.87 -17.70
CA LEU A 460 -32.26 16.02 -18.28
C LEU A 460 -30.87 15.63 -18.82
N SER A 461 -30.19 14.64 -18.21
CA SER A 461 -28.88 14.15 -18.68
C SER A 461 -28.93 13.38 -20.02
N ILE A 462 -30.09 12.85 -20.41
CA ILE A 462 -30.28 12.16 -21.70
C ILE A 462 -30.88 13.05 -22.78
N MET A 463 -31.15 14.32 -22.48
CA MET A 463 -31.62 15.28 -23.46
C MET A 463 -30.49 15.82 -24.33
N ASP A 464 -30.81 16.34 -25.51
CA ASP A 464 -29.85 16.86 -26.52
C ASP A 464 -28.73 17.76 -25.95
N PRO A 465 -28.95 18.68 -24.99
CA PRO A 465 -27.89 19.50 -24.40
C PRO A 465 -26.76 18.73 -23.73
N SER A 466 -27.02 17.50 -23.23
CA SER A 466 -26.03 16.68 -22.55
C SER A 466 -25.02 16.02 -23.49
N PHE A 467 -25.34 15.96 -24.79
CA PHE A 467 -24.48 15.37 -25.81
C PHE A 467 -23.63 16.41 -26.56
N ARG A 468 -23.76 17.70 -26.23
CA ARG A 468 -22.96 18.75 -26.82
C ARG A 468 -21.73 19.03 -25.96
N TYR A 469 -20.56 19.10 -26.59
CA TYR A 469 -19.34 19.56 -25.93
C TYR A 469 -19.55 20.99 -25.43
N GLY A 470 -19.36 21.21 -24.13
CA GLY A 470 -19.38 22.53 -23.54
C GLY A 470 -18.20 23.34 -24.06
N GLU A 471 -18.45 24.37 -24.86
CA GLU A 471 -17.44 25.34 -25.19
C GLU A 471 -17.09 26.21 -23.97
N TYR A 472 -15.80 26.48 -23.79
CA TYR A 472 -15.31 27.38 -22.75
C TYR A 472 -15.83 28.79 -23.01
N ARG A 473 -16.80 29.27 -22.26
CA ARG A 473 -17.27 30.66 -22.32
C ARG A 473 -16.92 31.39 -21.03
N LYS A 474 -16.14 32.49 -21.15
CA LYS A 474 -15.97 33.46 -20.08
C LYS A 474 -17.31 34.12 -19.78
N ILE A 475 -17.93 33.83 -18.64
CA ILE A 475 -19.15 34.52 -18.22
C ILE A 475 -18.73 35.80 -17.52
N LYS A 476 -19.27 36.93 -17.94
CA LYS A 476 -18.96 38.27 -17.44
C LYS A 476 -19.12 38.44 -15.93
N ALA A 477 -20.00 37.65 -15.29
CA ALA A 477 -20.26 37.68 -13.87
C ALA A 477 -19.15 37.03 -13.00
N PHE A 478 -18.24 36.25 -13.60
CA PHE A 478 -17.18 35.54 -12.90
C PHE A 478 -15.81 35.88 -13.44
N LYS A 479 -15.58 37.17 -13.68
CA LYS A 479 -14.38 37.71 -14.39
C LYS A 479 -13.04 37.26 -13.78
N ASP A 480 -13.03 36.84 -12.50
CA ASP A 480 -11.82 36.53 -11.76
C ASP A 480 -11.77 35.08 -11.22
N ALA A 481 -12.72 34.23 -11.62
CA ALA A 481 -12.73 32.81 -11.24
C ALA A 481 -12.49 31.93 -12.47
N GLU A 482 -11.44 31.11 -12.44
CA GLU A 482 -11.28 29.97 -13.34
C GLU A 482 -12.32 28.91 -12.93
N VAL A 483 -13.44 28.87 -13.62
CA VAL A 483 -14.50 27.89 -13.37
C VAL A 483 -14.42 26.82 -14.44
N PHE A 484 -14.08 25.60 -14.03
CA PHE A 484 -14.19 24.40 -14.88
C PHE A 484 -15.65 23.97 -14.94
N TYR A 485 -16.23 24.04 -16.14
CA TYR A 485 -17.58 23.52 -16.39
C TYR A 485 -17.52 22.07 -16.84
N TYR A 486 -18.03 21.16 -16.01
CA TYR A 486 -18.40 19.81 -16.45
C TYR A 486 -19.70 19.87 -17.27
N GLN A 487 -19.86 18.92 -18.19
CA GLN A 487 -20.99 18.85 -19.15
C GLN A 487 -22.40 19.06 -18.56
N GLY A 488 -22.62 18.89 -17.27
CA GLY A 488 -23.91 19.10 -16.63
C GLY A 488 -24.27 20.55 -16.29
N MET A 489 -23.32 21.50 -16.36
CA MET A 489 -23.55 22.90 -15.94
C MET A 489 -24.17 23.81 -17.01
N MET A 490 -24.27 23.37 -18.26
CA MET A 490 -24.94 24.18 -19.29
C MET A 490 -26.44 24.35 -19.07
N LEU A 491 -27.07 23.48 -18.26
CA LEU A 491 -28.49 23.58 -17.93
C LEU A 491 -28.81 24.69 -16.90
N THR A 492 -27.81 25.11 -16.08
CA THR A 492 -28.02 26.18 -15.10
C THR A 492 -28.13 27.57 -15.74
N ASN A 493 -27.67 27.74 -16.97
CA ASN A 493 -27.82 29.00 -17.73
C ASN A 493 -29.19 29.20 -18.37
N TRP A 494 -30.08 28.21 -18.25
CA TRP A 494 -31.43 28.23 -18.82
C TRP A 494 -32.52 28.35 -17.75
N MET A 495 -32.16 28.42 -16.48
CA MET A 495 -33.10 28.74 -15.40
C MET A 495 -32.97 30.23 -15.06
N PRO A 496 -34.10 30.96 -15.03
CA PRO A 496 -34.12 32.40 -14.67
C PRO A 496 -33.68 32.66 -13.24
#